data_8e349150023eb4a5f21f5b5cf3e1bbfd
#
_entry.id   8e349150023eb4a5f21f5b5cf3e1bbfd
#
_cell.length_a   1.000
_cell.length_b   1.000
_cell.length_c   1.000
_cell.angle_alpha   90.00
_cell.angle_beta   90.00
_cell.angle_gamma   90.00
#
_symmetry.space_group_name_H-M   'P 1'
#
loop_
_entity.id
_entity.type
_entity.pdbx_description
1 polymer ?
#
loop_
_entity_poly.entity_id
_entity_poly.type
_entity_poly.pdbx_seq_one_letter_code
_entity_poly.pdbx_strand_id
1 'polypeptide(L)'
;MGLDIYYFPVSQPSRSVVMFLKLNNIEYNDKLVNLGKGEHKTPEYLAMNPNHTVPVMDDDGFIICQSATIAKYLASKYQTADHWYPSDLKKRAKVDELLDWHHTNIRKHGVGVFFNIKLGPLRGMPALTPAQKTKNTRSLMGR
;
A
#
# COMPACT_ATOMS: atom_id res chain seq x y z
N MET A 1 2.46 18.82 16.21
CA MET A 1 1.99 18.92 14.81
C MET A 1 2.96 18.13 13.97
N GLY A 2 2.49 17.14 13.25
CA GLY A 2 3.39 16.28 12.50
C GLY A 2 2.65 15.28 11.62
N LEU A 3 3.37 14.77 10.64
CA LEU A 3 2.91 13.74 9.73
C LEU A 3 3.13 12.37 10.36
N ASP A 4 2.08 11.67 10.72
CA ASP A 4 2.12 10.31 11.26
C ASP A 4 1.84 9.28 10.16
N ILE A 5 2.68 8.25 10.09
CA ILE A 5 2.49 7.16 9.12
C ILE A 5 2.34 5.84 9.86
N TYR A 6 1.13 5.32 9.85
CA TYR A 6 0.78 4.01 10.40
C TYR A 6 1.06 2.93 9.36
N TYR A 7 2.04 2.07 9.61
CA TYR A 7 2.52 1.13 8.61
C TYR A 7 2.96 -0.20 9.19
N PHE A 8 3.15 -1.19 8.34
CA PHE A 8 3.77 -2.48 8.67
C PHE A 8 4.81 -2.83 7.61
N PRO A 9 6.08 -3.13 7.99
CA PRO A 9 7.18 -3.32 7.03
C PRO A 9 6.98 -4.45 6.03
N VAL A 10 6.20 -5.49 6.38
CA VAL A 10 5.90 -6.60 5.47
C VAL A 10 4.85 -6.21 4.42
N SER A 11 4.06 -5.16 4.69
CA SER A 11 3.05 -4.66 3.75
C SER A 11 3.71 -3.93 2.57
N GLN A 12 3.51 -4.44 1.35
CA GLN A 12 4.02 -3.80 0.14
C GLN A 12 3.52 -2.35 -0.02
N PRO A 13 2.22 -2.04 0.16
CA PRO A 13 1.75 -0.67 0.06
C PRO A 13 2.30 0.26 1.16
N SER A 14 2.58 -0.27 2.35
CA SER A 14 3.25 0.50 3.40
C SER A 14 4.67 0.87 2.98
N ARG A 15 5.41 -0.11 2.44
CA ARG A 15 6.77 0.16 1.95
C ARG A 15 6.81 1.21 0.87
N SER A 16 5.86 1.21 -0.07
CA SER A 16 5.86 2.22 -1.15
C SER A 16 5.72 3.65 -0.60
N VAL A 17 4.88 3.86 0.42
CA VAL A 17 4.76 5.17 1.07
C VAL A 17 6.03 5.55 1.83
N VAL A 18 6.57 4.63 2.63
CA VAL A 18 7.81 4.89 3.38
C VAL A 18 8.99 5.17 2.45
N MET A 19 9.11 4.43 1.34
CA MET A 19 10.16 4.69 0.33
C MET A 19 9.98 6.06 -0.32
N PHE A 20 8.76 6.43 -0.67
CA PHE A 20 8.46 7.75 -1.23
C PHE A 20 8.89 8.88 -0.28
N LEU A 21 8.52 8.79 1.00
CA LEU A 21 8.89 9.76 2.02
C LEU A 21 10.42 9.91 2.13
N LYS A 22 11.12 8.78 2.25
CA LYS A 22 12.58 8.77 2.38
C LYS A 22 13.29 9.32 1.14
N LEU A 23 12.85 8.96 -0.07
CA LEU A 23 13.45 9.44 -1.31
C LEU A 23 13.23 10.94 -1.56
N ASN A 24 12.20 11.51 -0.95
CA ASN A 24 11.90 12.95 -1.05
C ASN A 24 12.30 13.73 0.21
N ASN A 25 13.01 13.10 1.17
CA ASN A 25 13.46 13.72 2.43
C ASN A 25 12.30 14.36 3.21
N ILE A 26 11.12 13.72 3.19
CA ILE A 26 9.96 14.17 3.95
C ILE A 26 10.02 13.55 5.34
N GLU A 27 10.08 14.37 6.37
CA GLU A 27 10.07 13.94 7.77
C GLU A 27 8.67 13.44 8.17
N TYR A 28 8.62 12.38 8.94
CA TYR A 28 7.38 11.80 9.45
C TYR A 28 7.65 11.02 10.75
N ASN A 29 6.60 10.81 11.53
CA ASN A 29 6.64 9.97 12.71
C ASN A 29 6.26 8.53 12.35
N ASP A 30 7.11 7.59 12.69
CA ASP A 30 6.87 6.16 12.51
C ASP A 30 5.83 5.65 13.52
N LYS A 31 4.70 5.15 13.03
CA LYS A 31 3.65 4.46 13.81
C LYS A 31 3.55 3.01 13.36
N LEU A 32 4.34 2.16 13.95
CA LEU A 32 4.32 0.72 13.62
C LEU A 32 3.00 0.08 14.05
N VAL A 33 2.33 -0.61 13.14
CA VAL A 33 1.07 -1.35 13.38
C VAL A 33 1.31 -2.83 13.14
N ASN A 34 1.42 -3.62 14.21
CA ASN A 34 1.70 -5.05 14.10
C ASN A 34 0.44 -5.83 13.66
N LEU A 35 0.39 -6.18 12.39
CA LEU A 35 -0.73 -6.94 11.81
C LEU A 35 -0.84 -8.35 12.42
N GLY A 36 0.27 -8.95 12.84
CA GLY A 36 0.29 -10.27 13.48
C GLY A 36 -0.35 -10.27 14.86
N LYS A 37 -0.25 -9.15 15.60
CA LYS A 37 -0.90 -8.94 16.89
C LYS A 37 -2.32 -8.40 16.78
N GLY A 38 -2.80 -8.11 15.57
CA GLY A 38 -4.15 -7.58 15.35
C GLY A 38 -4.32 -6.10 15.67
N GLU A 39 -3.24 -5.32 15.83
CA GLU A 39 -3.30 -3.89 16.20
C GLU A 39 -4.11 -3.04 15.21
N HIS A 40 -4.19 -3.45 13.94
CA HIS A 40 -5.04 -2.84 12.92
C HIS A 40 -6.56 -3.07 13.11
N LYS A 41 -6.96 -3.81 14.16
CA LYS A 41 -8.35 -4.13 14.48
C LYS A 41 -8.80 -3.56 15.83
N THR A 42 -7.95 -2.78 16.48
CA THR A 42 -8.34 -2.10 17.72
C THR A 42 -9.39 -1.02 17.43
N PRO A 43 -10.25 -0.69 18.39
CA PRO A 43 -11.25 0.37 18.21
C PRO A 43 -10.64 1.70 17.75
N GLU A 44 -9.49 2.06 18.31
CA GLU A 44 -8.77 3.30 18.01
C GLU A 44 -8.30 3.32 16.54
N TYR A 45 -7.76 2.18 16.06
CA TYR A 45 -7.33 2.08 14.67
C TYR A 45 -8.52 2.05 13.70
N LEU A 46 -9.60 1.37 14.07
CA LEU A 46 -10.82 1.29 13.26
C LEU A 46 -11.50 2.65 13.13
N ALA A 47 -11.39 3.51 14.13
CA ALA A 47 -11.88 4.89 14.05
C ALA A 47 -11.16 5.69 12.95
N MET A 48 -9.87 5.43 12.71
CA MET A 48 -9.10 6.05 11.62
C MET A 48 -9.34 5.35 10.27
N ASN A 49 -9.37 4.02 10.27
CA ASN A 49 -9.53 3.23 9.06
C ASN A 49 -10.44 2.02 9.26
N PRO A 50 -11.74 2.14 8.99
CA PRO A 50 -12.70 1.04 9.10
C PRO A 50 -12.36 -0.19 8.26
N ASN A 51 -11.53 -0.03 7.22
CA ASN A 51 -11.07 -1.13 6.36
C ASN A 51 -9.93 -1.95 7.01
N HIS A 52 -9.47 -1.58 8.22
CA HIS A 52 -8.41 -2.26 8.97
C HIS A 52 -7.17 -2.63 8.14
N THR A 53 -6.74 -1.74 7.25
CA THR A 53 -5.57 -1.93 6.37
C THR A 53 -4.46 -0.92 6.69
N VAL A 54 -3.24 -1.23 6.28
CA VAL A 54 -2.10 -0.32 6.29
C VAL A 54 -1.63 -0.06 4.85
N PRO A 55 -1.06 1.13 4.54
CA PRO A 55 -0.80 2.26 5.43
C PRO A 55 -2.01 3.14 5.68
N VAL A 56 -1.94 3.91 6.77
CA VAL A 56 -2.76 5.09 7.02
C VAL A 56 -1.80 6.26 7.25
N MET A 57 -2.15 7.42 6.75
CA MET A 57 -1.49 8.69 7.02
C MET A 57 -2.42 9.56 7.84
N ASP A 58 -1.89 10.18 8.87
CA ASP A 58 -2.53 11.26 9.62
C ASP A 58 -1.65 12.50 9.54
N ASP A 59 -2.17 13.54 8.93
CA ASP A 59 -1.51 14.83 8.77
C ASP A 59 -2.26 15.88 9.60
N ASP A 60 -1.90 15.98 10.88
CA ASP A 60 -2.54 16.89 11.85
C ASP A 60 -4.08 16.70 11.91
N GLY A 61 -4.55 15.47 11.97
CA GLY A 61 -5.96 15.12 12.01
C GLY A 61 -6.60 14.90 10.63
N PHE A 62 -5.88 15.16 9.54
CA PHE A 62 -6.33 14.83 8.19
C PHE A 62 -5.90 13.41 7.82
N ILE A 63 -6.84 12.48 7.89
CA ILE A 63 -6.56 11.05 7.72
C ILE A 63 -6.79 10.63 6.27
N ILE A 64 -5.80 9.97 5.68
CA ILE A 64 -5.89 9.34 4.36
C ILE A 64 -5.49 7.86 4.45
N CYS A 65 -6.34 7.00 3.90
CA CYS A 65 -6.06 5.59 3.65
C CYS A 65 -5.81 5.40 2.15
N GLN A 66 -5.12 4.36 1.73
CA GLN A 66 -4.73 4.07 0.34
C GLN A 66 -3.37 4.68 -0.08
N SER A 67 -2.39 3.79 -0.23
CA SER A 67 -1.00 4.16 -0.50
C SER A 67 -0.81 5.06 -1.72
N ALA A 68 -1.57 4.84 -2.81
CA ALA A 68 -1.49 5.68 -4.01
C ALA A 68 -2.00 7.11 -3.73
N THR A 69 -3.11 7.24 -2.99
CA THR A 69 -3.66 8.55 -2.60
C THR A 69 -2.73 9.29 -1.65
N ILE A 70 -2.15 8.57 -0.68
CA ILE A 70 -1.14 9.13 0.23
C ILE A 70 0.04 9.68 -0.56
N ALA A 71 0.61 8.90 -1.50
CA ALA A 71 1.74 9.35 -2.31
C ALA A 71 1.41 10.58 -3.16
N LYS A 72 0.23 10.63 -3.80
CA LYS A 72 -0.23 11.78 -4.58
C LYS A 72 -0.43 13.04 -3.71
N TYR A 73 -1.01 12.86 -2.53
CA TYR A 73 -1.17 13.94 -1.57
C TYR A 73 0.17 14.51 -1.12
N LEU A 74 1.09 13.63 -0.70
CA LEU A 74 2.42 14.03 -0.26
C LEU A 74 3.23 14.70 -1.38
N ALA A 75 3.15 14.17 -2.61
CA ALA A 75 3.80 14.81 -3.76
C ALA A 75 3.32 16.24 -3.98
N SER A 76 2.01 16.47 -3.86
CA SER A 76 1.41 17.79 -4.03
C SER A 76 1.71 18.71 -2.85
N LYS A 77 1.58 18.23 -1.61
CA LYS A 77 1.81 19.01 -0.39
C LYS A 77 3.25 19.50 -0.29
N TYR A 78 4.21 18.61 -0.53
CA TYR A 78 5.65 18.90 -0.40
C TYR A 78 6.30 19.34 -1.71
N GLN A 79 5.52 19.55 -2.76
CA GLN A 79 5.99 20.00 -4.07
C GLN A 79 7.22 19.21 -4.55
N THR A 80 7.14 17.89 -4.46
CA THR A 80 8.23 17.02 -4.88
C THR A 80 8.55 17.19 -6.37
N ALA A 81 9.69 16.68 -6.83
CA ALA A 81 10.08 16.77 -8.23
C ALA A 81 8.97 16.25 -9.16
N ASP A 82 8.71 16.98 -10.26
CA ASP A 82 7.55 16.78 -11.15
C ASP A 82 7.39 15.35 -11.70
N HIS A 83 8.48 14.60 -11.79
CA HIS A 83 8.43 13.20 -12.23
C HIS A 83 7.71 12.24 -11.27
N TRP A 84 7.53 12.62 -9.98
CA TRP A 84 6.79 11.82 -9.02
C TRP A 84 5.27 11.89 -9.23
N TYR A 85 4.76 13.09 -9.46
CA TYR A 85 3.35 13.32 -9.76
C TYR A 85 3.20 14.62 -10.58
N PRO A 86 3.21 14.51 -11.91
CA PRO A 86 3.34 15.66 -12.81
C PRO A 86 2.30 16.76 -12.61
N SER A 87 2.74 18.01 -12.77
CA SER A 87 1.85 19.17 -12.82
C SER A 87 1.05 19.25 -14.13
N ASP A 88 1.61 18.75 -15.23
CA ASP A 88 0.91 18.63 -16.51
C ASP A 88 -0.27 17.67 -16.41
N LEU A 89 -1.48 18.18 -16.72
CA LEU A 89 -2.72 17.43 -16.55
C LEU A 89 -2.76 16.12 -17.36
N LYS A 90 -2.22 16.10 -18.57
CA LYS A 90 -2.23 14.90 -19.42
C LYS A 90 -1.27 13.84 -18.90
N LYS A 91 -0.08 14.24 -18.45
CA LYS A 91 0.88 13.32 -17.81
C LYS A 91 0.33 12.79 -16.50
N ARG A 92 -0.28 13.66 -15.68
CA ARG A 92 -0.91 13.28 -14.40
C ARG A 92 -2.02 12.27 -14.61
N ALA A 93 -2.90 12.48 -15.59
CA ALA A 93 -3.96 11.53 -15.93
C ALA A 93 -3.40 10.14 -16.31
N LYS A 94 -2.25 10.08 -16.98
CA LYS A 94 -1.59 8.78 -17.27
C LYS A 94 -1.00 8.12 -16.03
N VAL A 95 -0.51 8.88 -15.07
CA VAL A 95 -0.10 8.34 -13.76
C VAL A 95 -1.29 7.77 -13.02
N ASP A 96 -2.41 8.50 -12.97
CA ASP A 96 -3.64 8.05 -12.31
C ASP A 96 -4.21 6.79 -12.95
N GLU A 97 -4.29 6.75 -14.29
CA GLU A 97 -4.70 5.56 -15.06
C GLU A 97 -3.85 4.32 -14.67
N LEU A 98 -2.52 4.49 -14.59
CA LEU A 98 -1.62 3.39 -14.21
C LEU A 98 -1.82 2.95 -12.76
N LEU A 99 -2.01 3.89 -11.83
CA LEU A 99 -2.23 3.59 -10.42
C LEU A 99 -3.55 2.83 -10.21
N ASP A 100 -4.62 3.23 -10.88
CA ASP A 100 -5.91 2.56 -10.82
C ASP A 100 -5.83 1.15 -11.44
N TRP A 101 -5.20 1.02 -12.61
CA TRP A 101 -4.95 -0.28 -13.23
C TRP A 101 -4.09 -1.19 -12.33
N HIS A 102 -3.01 -0.66 -11.74
CA HIS A 102 -2.15 -1.41 -10.82
C HIS A 102 -2.95 -1.96 -9.64
N HIS A 103 -3.87 -1.15 -9.07
CA HIS A 103 -4.67 -1.55 -7.93
C HIS A 103 -5.61 -2.72 -8.24
N THR A 104 -6.28 -2.67 -9.39
CA THR A 104 -7.27 -3.66 -9.81
C THR A 104 -6.67 -4.91 -10.46
N ASN A 105 -5.45 -4.82 -10.99
CA ASN A 105 -4.78 -5.89 -11.72
C ASN A 105 -3.59 -6.47 -10.96
N ILE A 106 -2.43 -5.78 -10.98
CA ILE A 106 -1.20 -6.34 -10.39
C ILE A 106 -1.39 -6.64 -8.91
N ARG A 107 -1.96 -5.72 -8.16
CA ARG A 107 -2.12 -5.87 -6.71
C ARG A 107 -3.10 -7.00 -6.37
N LYS A 108 -4.24 -7.04 -7.03
CA LYS A 108 -5.27 -8.07 -6.81
C LYS A 108 -4.69 -9.47 -7.01
N HIS A 109 -3.98 -9.68 -8.09
CA HIS A 109 -3.44 -10.99 -8.45
C HIS A 109 -2.12 -11.29 -7.73
N GLY A 110 -1.21 -10.31 -7.63
CA GLY A 110 0.10 -10.47 -6.98
C GLY A 110 0.00 -10.77 -5.50
N VAL A 111 -0.89 -10.08 -4.79
CA VAL A 111 -1.15 -10.36 -3.37
C VAL A 111 -1.68 -11.78 -3.19
N GLY A 112 -2.64 -12.22 -4.02
CA GLY A 112 -3.18 -13.57 -3.95
C GLY A 112 -2.11 -14.65 -4.12
N VAL A 113 -1.22 -14.48 -5.10
CA VAL A 113 -0.10 -15.41 -5.32
C VAL A 113 0.87 -15.42 -4.13
N PHE A 114 1.26 -14.24 -3.65
CA PHE A 114 2.18 -14.12 -2.51
C PHE A 114 1.59 -14.75 -1.24
N PHE A 115 0.32 -14.45 -0.92
CA PHE A 115 -0.35 -15.03 0.24
C PHE A 115 -0.46 -16.55 0.12
N ASN A 116 -0.91 -17.05 -1.01
CA ASN A 116 -1.14 -18.49 -1.19
C ASN A 116 0.17 -19.29 -1.25
N ILE A 117 1.23 -18.74 -1.85
CA ILE A 117 2.49 -19.49 -2.05
C ILE A 117 3.46 -19.31 -0.88
N LYS A 118 3.54 -18.14 -0.28
CA LYS A 118 4.55 -17.82 0.75
C LYS A 118 3.98 -17.73 2.17
N LEU A 119 2.91 -16.97 2.37
CA LEU A 119 2.39 -16.73 3.70
C LEU A 119 1.41 -17.82 4.18
N GLY A 120 0.65 -18.43 3.28
CA GLY A 120 -0.31 -19.47 3.64
C GLY A 120 0.33 -20.64 4.38
N PRO A 121 1.40 -21.26 3.86
CA PRO A 121 2.10 -22.34 4.54
C PRO A 121 2.65 -21.94 5.92
N LEU A 122 3.14 -20.71 6.08
CA LEU A 122 3.61 -20.16 7.36
C LEU A 122 2.49 -19.97 8.40
N ARG A 123 1.23 -19.95 7.94
CA ARG A 123 0.02 -19.83 8.78
C ARG A 123 -0.71 -21.16 8.93
N GLY A 124 -0.06 -22.29 8.61
CA GLY A 124 -0.65 -23.63 8.70
C GLY A 124 -1.63 -23.99 7.59
N MET A 125 -1.74 -23.18 6.53
CA MET A 125 -2.52 -23.53 5.37
C MET A 125 -1.79 -24.60 4.52
N PRO A 126 -2.49 -25.57 3.92
CA PRO A 126 -1.86 -26.56 3.07
C PRO A 126 -1.14 -25.88 1.88
N ALA A 127 0.05 -26.40 1.56
CA ALA A 127 0.79 -25.91 0.41
C ALA A 127 0.01 -26.13 -0.89
N LEU A 128 0.03 -25.13 -1.77
CA LEU A 128 -0.62 -25.26 -3.09
C LEU A 128 0.02 -26.36 -3.92
N THR A 129 -0.81 -27.15 -4.58
CA THR A 129 -0.37 -28.11 -5.59
C THR A 129 0.28 -27.39 -6.79
N PRO A 130 1.13 -28.09 -7.58
CA PRO A 130 1.72 -27.52 -8.78
C PRO A 130 0.69 -26.90 -9.76
N ALA A 131 -0.46 -27.59 -9.94
CA ALA A 131 -1.54 -27.09 -10.79
C ALA A 131 -2.16 -25.78 -10.27
N GLN A 132 -2.39 -25.68 -8.95
CA GLN A 132 -2.90 -24.46 -8.33
C GLN A 132 -1.89 -23.30 -8.42
N LYS A 133 -0.58 -23.58 -8.23
CA LYS A 133 0.48 -22.57 -8.42
C LYS A 133 0.47 -22.04 -9.85
N THR A 134 0.41 -22.93 -10.83
CA THR A 134 0.36 -22.54 -12.25
C THR A 134 -0.88 -21.70 -12.58
N LYS A 135 -2.06 -22.07 -12.06
CA LYS A 135 -3.30 -21.30 -12.24
C LYS A 135 -3.18 -19.88 -11.66
N ASN A 136 -2.65 -19.78 -10.44
CA ASN A 136 -2.45 -18.48 -9.79
C ASN A 136 -1.45 -17.59 -10.52
N THR A 137 -0.36 -18.18 -11.04
CA THR A 137 0.64 -17.43 -11.82
C THR A 137 0.10 -16.98 -13.18
N ARG A 138 -0.69 -17.81 -13.87
CA ARG A 138 -1.35 -17.40 -15.13
C ARG A 138 -2.32 -16.25 -14.93
N SER A 139 -3.04 -16.22 -13.81
CA SER A 139 -3.92 -15.09 -13.44
C SER A 139 -3.17 -13.76 -13.27
N LEU A 140 -1.88 -13.80 -12.88
CA LEU A 140 -1.01 -12.63 -12.81
C LEU A 140 -0.59 -12.11 -14.19
N MET A 141 -0.34 -13.02 -15.11
CA MET A 141 0.20 -12.64 -16.42
C MET A 141 -0.89 -12.11 -17.36
N GLY A 142 -2.14 -12.07 -16.90
CA GLY A 142 -3.31 -11.56 -17.62
C GLY A 142 -3.31 -11.96 -19.10
N ARG A 143 -4.20 -12.75 -19.54
CA ARG A 143 -4.32 -12.89 -20.97
C ARG A 143 -4.60 -11.56 -21.64
#